data_db6d1c5222118f8385227455f06f56a8
#
_entry.id   db6d1c5222118f8385227455f06f56a8
#
_cell.length_a   1.000
_cell.length_b   1.000
_cell.length_c   1.000
_cell.angle_alpha   90.00
_cell.angle_beta   90.00
_cell.angle_gamma   90.00
#
_symmetry.space_group_name_H-M   'P 1'
#
loop_
_entity.id
_entity.type
_entity.pdbx_description
1 polymer ?
#
loop_
_entity_poly.entity_id
_entity_poly.type
_entity_poly.pdbx_seq_one_letter_code
_entity_poly.pdbx_strand_id
1 'polypeptide(L)'
;MAVPKAPAPPSVLPQVVRQPVPSAMPTKLQFKLGDKAVHPKHGVGEITAVDERELGGTRAVFYVLKILDNGMKVMVPANAAAAGGLRSIMSSKEADAVLETMRAREVAVDVQPWSRRFRAYTEMVQSGLPHEVAKVLRDMHRLKFDKDLSFGERHLLDRAKSLLMKELAFAKKVTEEKLAAEVASIFQA
;
A
#
# COMPACT_ATOMS: atom_id res chain seq x y z
N MET A 1 -44.82 58.99 -24.05
CA MET A 1 -43.47 58.82 -24.64
C MET A 1 -42.71 57.85 -23.87
N ALA A 2 -42.58 56.63 -24.36
CA ALA A 2 -41.85 55.55 -23.69
C ALA A 2 -40.40 55.52 -24.20
N VAL A 3 -39.45 55.62 -23.30
CA VAL A 3 -38.00 55.53 -23.58
C VAL A 3 -37.62 54.08 -23.78
N PRO A 4 -36.97 53.67 -24.86
CA PRO A 4 -36.53 52.27 -25.04
C PRO A 4 -35.32 51.97 -24.16
N LYS A 5 -35.43 50.90 -23.41
CA LYS A 5 -34.37 50.33 -22.52
C LYS A 5 -33.26 49.71 -23.38
N ALA A 6 -32.04 50.20 -23.23
CA ALA A 6 -30.86 49.69 -23.93
C ALA A 6 -30.54 48.22 -23.54
N PRO A 7 -30.06 47.37 -24.46
CA PRO A 7 -29.69 46.01 -24.17
C PRO A 7 -28.41 45.95 -23.32
N ALA A 8 -28.40 45.05 -22.32
CA ALA A 8 -27.26 44.79 -21.47
C ALA A 8 -26.10 44.15 -22.28
N PRO A 9 -24.83 44.43 -21.93
CA PRO A 9 -23.69 43.84 -22.61
C PRO A 9 -23.57 42.34 -22.28
N PRO A 10 -23.05 41.50 -23.18
CA PRO A 10 -22.92 40.10 -22.96
C PRO A 10 -21.88 39.82 -21.83
N SER A 11 -22.28 39.02 -20.86
CA SER A 11 -21.41 38.52 -19.82
C SER A 11 -20.29 37.66 -20.43
N VAL A 12 -19.09 38.21 -20.46
CA VAL A 12 -17.89 37.49 -20.83
C VAL A 12 -17.55 36.58 -19.66
N LEU A 13 -17.83 35.29 -19.79
CA LEU A 13 -17.36 34.28 -18.87
C LEU A 13 -15.83 34.30 -18.88
N PRO A 14 -15.16 34.24 -17.68
CA PRO A 14 -13.71 34.20 -17.63
C PRO A 14 -13.23 32.93 -18.32
N GLN A 15 -12.49 33.09 -19.41
CA GLN A 15 -11.77 31.97 -20.03
C GLN A 15 -10.75 31.44 -19.00
N VAL A 16 -10.99 30.26 -18.49
CA VAL A 16 -10.00 29.53 -17.74
C VAL A 16 -8.82 29.26 -18.66
N VAL A 17 -7.80 30.09 -18.53
CA VAL A 17 -6.49 29.84 -19.16
C VAL A 17 -5.97 28.52 -18.62
N ARG A 18 -6.17 27.44 -19.38
CA ARG A 18 -5.55 26.16 -19.11
C ARG A 18 -4.05 26.35 -19.29
N GLN A 19 -3.33 26.48 -18.16
CA GLN A 19 -1.87 26.41 -18.19
C GLN A 19 -1.48 25.06 -18.81
N PRO A 20 -0.54 25.03 -19.76
CA PRO A 20 -0.02 23.78 -20.27
C PRO A 20 0.63 23.03 -19.11
N VAL A 21 0.03 21.91 -18.69
CA VAL A 21 0.68 20.97 -17.77
C VAL A 21 2.00 20.55 -18.41
N PRO A 22 3.12 20.61 -17.68
CA PRO A 22 4.42 20.30 -18.25
C PRO A 22 4.37 18.89 -18.84
N SER A 23 4.78 18.80 -20.10
CA SER A 23 4.93 17.56 -20.86
C SER A 23 5.68 16.56 -19.98
N ALA A 24 5.06 15.41 -19.71
CA ALA A 24 5.62 14.39 -18.84
C ALA A 24 7.02 14.04 -19.33
N MET A 25 8.05 14.35 -18.52
CA MET A 25 9.40 13.86 -18.75
C MET A 25 9.34 12.33 -18.91
N PRO A 26 10.20 11.72 -19.74
CA PRO A 26 10.23 10.28 -19.90
C PRO A 26 10.44 9.65 -18.52
N THR A 27 9.38 9.09 -17.97
CA THR A 27 9.41 8.45 -16.65
C THR A 27 10.31 7.24 -16.77
N LYS A 28 11.49 7.28 -16.14
CA LYS A 28 12.39 6.14 -16.10
C LYS A 28 11.63 4.99 -15.46
N LEU A 29 11.32 3.95 -16.24
CA LEU A 29 10.60 2.79 -15.78
C LEU A 29 11.43 2.12 -14.67
N GLN A 30 10.87 2.03 -13.48
CA GLN A 30 11.50 1.42 -12.30
C GLN A 30 11.37 -0.10 -12.32
N PHE A 31 10.29 -0.62 -12.90
CA PHE A 31 9.99 -2.05 -12.98
C PHE A 31 9.85 -2.49 -14.43
N LYS A 32 10.19 -3.75 -14.68
CA LYS A 32 10.04 -4.44 -15.96
C LYS A 32 8.88 -5.43 -15.91
N LEU A 33 8.48 -5.90 -17.09
CA LEU A 33 7.49 -6.98 -17.21
C LEU A 33 8.05 -8.25 -16.54
N GLY A 34 7.25 -8.90 -15.70
CA GLY A 34 7.65 -10.07 -14.91
C GLY A 34 8.28 -9.73 -13.55
N ASP A 35 8.62 -8.46 -13.30
CA ASP A 35 9.14 -8.07 -11.99
C ASP A 35 8.05 -8.20 -10.90
N LYS A 36 8.47 -8.60 -9.72
CA LYS A 36 7.60 -8.60 -8.54
C LYS A 36 7.75 -7.29 -7.77
N ALA A 37 6.64 -6.67 -7.45
CA ALA A 37 6.57 -5.43 -6.72
C ALA A 37 5.53 -5.53 -5.62
N VAL A 38 5.69 -4.70 -4.59
CA VAL A 38 4.77 -4.63 -3.45
C VAL A 38 3.96 -3.35 -3.54
N HIS A 39 2.64 -3.51 -3.52
CA HIS A 39 1.71 -2.40 -3.40
C HIS A 39 1.31 -2.22 -1.92
N PRO A 40 1.39 -1.01 -1.34
CA PRO A 40 1.12 -0.78 0.09
C PRO A 40 -0.22 -1.34 0.58
N LYS A 41 -1.25 -1.23 -0.25
CA LYS A 41 -2.61 -1.67 0.10
C LYS A 41 -2.96 -3.10 -0.32
N HIS A 42 -2.23 -3.69 -1.27
CA HIS A 42 -2.62 -4.97 -1.89
C HIS A 42 -1.56 -6.06 -1.74
N GLY A 43 -0.38 -5.73 -1.20
CA GLY A 43 0.71 -6.69 -1.01
C GLY A 43 1.47 -7.00 -2.30
N VAL A 44 2.02 -8.21 -2.39
CA VAL A 44 2.89 -8.63 -3.49
C VAL A 44 2.10 -8.88 -4.76
N GLY A 45 2.58 -8.34 -5.86
CA GLY A 45 2.06 -8.59 -7.20
C GLY A 45 3.18 -8.72 -8.23
N GLU A 46 2.81 -9.17 -9.41
CA GLU A 46 3.69 -9.29 -10.57
C GLU A 46 3.28 -8.27 -11.64
N ILE A 47 4.24 -7.60 -12.23
CA ILE A 47 4.01 -6.68 -13.34
C ILE A 47 3.69 -7.51 -14.60
N THR A 48 2.44 -7.54 -15.01
CA THR A 48 1.97 -8.33 -16.15
C THR A 48 1.91 -7.53 -17.45
N ALA A 49 1.84 -6.21 -17.37
CA ALA A 49 1.90 -5.32 -18.53
C ALA A 49 2.38 -3.93 -18.13
N VAL A 50 2.87 -3.19 -19.09
CA VAL A 50 3.15 -1.76 -19.01
C VAL A 50 2.34 -1.12 -20.13
N ASP A 51 1.29 -0.40 -19.77
CA ASP A 51 0.33 0.19 -20.68
C ASP A 51 0.55 1.70 -20.78
N GLU A 52 0.55 2.22 -22.00
CA GLU A 52 0.50 3.66 -22.21
C GLU A 52 -0.95 4.07 -22.49
N ARG A 53 -1.47 5.03 -21.74
CA ARG A 53 -2.83 5.55 -21.91
C ARG A 53 -2.85 7.06 -21.95
N GLU A 54 -3.75 7.59 -22.74
CA GLU A 54 -4.04 9.01 -22.78
C GLU A 54 -5.17 9.34 -21.81
N LEU A 55 -4.86 10.19 -20.84
CA LEU A 55 -5.81 10.70 -19.85
C LEU A 55 -5.86 12.24 -19.97
N GLY A 56 -6.99 12.75 -20.42
CA GLY A 56 -7.19 14.20 -20.52
C GLY A 56 -6.19 14.92 -21.43
N GLY A 57 -5.77 14.27 -22.53
CA GLY A 57 -4.80 14.85 -23.49
C GLY A 57 -3.34 14.70 -23.08
N THR A 58 -3.05 13.98 -21.96
CA THR A 58 -1.69 13.69 -21.51
C THR A 58 -1.43 12.18 -21.56
N ARG A 59 -0.35 11.77 -22.20
CA ARG A 59 0.09 10.37 -22.20
C ARG A 59 0.70 10.01 -20.85
N ALA A 60 0.20 8.95 -20.25
CA ALA A 60 0.72 8.41 -18.98
C ALA A 60 0.98 6.90 -19.10
N VAL A 61 2.09 6.46 -18.53
CA VAL A 61 2.46 5.05 -18.48
C VAL A 61 1.95 4.44 -17.18
N PHE A 62 1.36 3.27 -17.28
CA PHE A 62 0.80 2.52 -16.16
C PHE A 62 1.42 1.15 -16.07
N TYR A 63 1.75 0.72 -14.85
CA TYR A 63 2.02 -0.67 -14.54
C TYR A 63 0.71 -1.40 -14.29
N VAL A 64 0.53 -2.55 -14.91
CA VAL A 64 -0.56 -3.50 -14.59
C VAL A 64 0.01 -4.53 -13.65
N LEU A 65 -0.32 -4.40 -12.37
CA LEU A 65 0.12 -5.30 -11.31
C LEU A 65 -0.95 -6.35 -11.04
N LYS A 66 -0.61 -7.63 -11.22
CA LYS A 66 -1.47 -8.75 -10.82
C LYS A 66 -1.11 -9.16 -9.40
N ILE A 67 -2.01 -8.93 -8.46
CA ILE A 67 -1.84 -9.31 -7.06
C ILE A 67 -1.83 -10.83 -6.93
N LEU A 68 -0.82 -11.37 -6.25
CA LEU A 68 -0.64 -12.82 -6.14
C LEU A 68 -1.60 -13.48 -5.15
N ASP A 69 -2.21 -12.69 -4.26
CA ASP A 69 -3.12 -13.18 -3.23
C ASP A 69 -4.51 -13.55 -3.80
N ASN A 70 -5.07 -12.67 -4.60
CA ASN A 70 -6.44 -12.77 -5.10
C ASN A 70 -6.56 -12.68 -6.63
N GLY A 71 -5.44 -12.56 -7.34
CA GLY A 71 -5.40 -12.42 -8.79
C GLY A 71 -5.91 -11.08 -9.34
N MET A 72 -6.23 -10.13 -8.46
CA MET A 72 -6.75 -8.81 -8.85
C MET A 72 -5.70 -8.04 -9.64
N LYS A 73 -6.13 -7.37 -10.72
CA LYS A 73 -5.29 -6.47 -11.51
C LYS A 73 -5.45 -5.04 -11.02
N VAL A 74 -4.35 -4.42 -10.64
CA VAL A 74 -4.29 -3.02 -10.20
C VAL A 74 -3.44 -2.24 -11.19
N MET A 75 -3.94 -1.12 -11.66
CA MET A 75 -3.20 -0.21 -12.53
C MET A 75 -2.60 0.92 -11.69
N VAL A 76 -1.28 1.07 -11.76
CA VAL A 76 -0.55 2.08 -11.01
C VAL A 76 0.22 2.97 -11.99
N PRO A 77 -0.02 4.29 -12.00
CA PRO A 77 0.75 5.21 -12.84
C PRO A 77 2.24 5.11 -12.51
N ALA A 78 3.10 5.08 -13.53
CA ALA A 78 4.54 4.91 -13.33
C ALA A 78 5.18 6.05 -12.51
N ASN A 79 4.66 7.26 -12.61
CA ASN A 79 5.07 8.39 -11.78
C ASN A 79 4.65 8.22 -10.30
N ALA A 80 3.44 7.69 -10.04
CA ALA A 80 2.98 7.39 -8.70
C ALA A 80 3.70 6.18 -8.10
N ALA A 81 4.12 5.21 -8.93
CA ALA A 81 4.96 4.09 -8.50
C ALA A 81 6.28 4.60 -7.92
N ALA A 82 6.94 5.55 -8.60
CA ALA A 82 8.18 6.18 -8.11
C ALA A 82 7.97 7.01 -6.83
N ALA A 83 6.77 7.58 -6.63
CA ALA A 83 6.41 8.36 -5.44
C ALA A 83 5.93 7.50 -4.24
N GLY A 84 6.22 6.18 -4.23
CA GLY A 84 5.85 5.27 -3.14
C GLY A 84 4.59 4.43 -3.39
N GLY A 85 4.05 4.46 -4.62
CA GLY A 85 2.92 3.60 -4.99
C GLY A 85 3.29 2.14 -5.19
N LEU A 86 4.54 1.85 -5.52
CA LEU A 86 5.11 0.50 -5.62
C LEU A 86 6.54 0.51 -5.08
N ARG A 87 6.94 -0.57 -4.44
CA ARG A 87 8.32 -0.82 -4.03
C ARG A 87 8.76 -2.23 -4.42
N SER A 88 10.06 -2.45 -4.49
CA SER A 88 10.61 -3.78 -4.65
C SER A 88 10.34 -4.64 -3.42
N ILE A 89 10.34 -5.96 -3.60
CA ILE A 89 10.32 -6.90 -2.48
C ILE A 89 11.54 -6.62 -1.59
N MET A 90 11.36 -6.74 -0.29
CA MET A 90 12.43 -6.58 0.69
C MET A 90 13.58 -7.58 0.45
N SER A 91 14.78 -7.21 0.82
CA SER A 91 15.93 -8.11 0.82
C SER A 91 15.82 -9.16 1.93
N SER A 92 16.58 -10.27 1.83
CA SER A 92 16.64 -11.28 2.90
C SER A 92 17.08 -10.70 4.25
N LYS A 93 18.01 -9.75 4.23
CA LYS A 93 18.47 -9.05 5.45
C LYS A 93 17.37 -8.21 6.09
N GLU A 94 16.59 -7.52 5.30
CA GLU A 94 15.42 -6.77 5.79
C GLU A 94 14.34 -7.71 6.32
N ALA A 95 14.13 -8.86 5.67
CA ALA A 95 13.21 -9.89 6.14
C ALA A 95 13.62 -10.42 7.53
N ASP A 96 14.92 -10.64 7.76
CA ASP A 96 15.43 -11.05 9.07
C ASP A 96 15.19 -9.96 10.13
N ALA A 97 15.41 -8.70 9.81
CA ALA A 97 15.13 -7.57 10.71
C ALA A 97 13.63 -7.43 11.02
N VAL A 98 12.77 -7.72 10.06
CA VAL A 98 11.31 -7.76 10.25
C VAL A 98 10.91 -8.89 11.18
N LEU A 99 11.50 -10.09 11.06
CA LEU A 99 11.26 -11.20 11.97
C LEU A 99 11.78 -10.90 13.40
N GLU A 100 12.91 -10.21 13.52
CA GLU A 100 13.39 -9.72 14.83
C GLU A 100 12.41 -8.72 15.48
N THR A 101 11.79 -7.85 14.68
CA THR A 101 10.73 -6.97 15.18
C THR A 101 9.54 -7.74 15.75
N MET A 102 9.21 -8.91 15.17
CA MET A 102 8.16 -9.78 15.71
C MET A 102 8.61 -10.51 16.99
N ARG A 103 9.89 -10.89 17.11
CA ARG A 103 10.46 -11.55 18.29
C ARG A 103 10.59 -10.64 19.50
N ALA A 104 10.70 -9.32 19.27
CA ALA A 104 10.92 -8.34 20.34
C ALA A 104 9.82 -8.44 21.42
N ARG A 105 10.15 -8.87 22.64
CA ARG A 105 9.22 -9.10 23.76
C ARG A 105 9.02 -7.85 24.61
N GLU A 106 10.06 -7.07 24.78
CA GLU A 106 10.05 -5.85 25.59
C GLU A 106 9.54 -4.67 24.75
N VAL A 107 8.25 -4.57 24.61
CA VAL A 107 7.60 -3.40 24.02
C VAL A 107 6.69 -2.81 25.06
N ALA A 108 6.84 -1.51 25.29
CA ALA A 108 5.97 -0.78 26.20
C ALA A 108 4.50 -1.01 25.81
N VAL A 109 3.70 -1.44 26.80
CA VAL A 109 2.26 -1.62 26.57
C VAL A 109 1.66 -0.24 26.30
N ASP A 110 1.07 -0.09 25.13
CA ASP A 110 0.34 1.12 24.80
C ASP A 110 -0.96 1.17 25.63
N VAL A 111 -0.96 2.02 26.63
CA VAL A 111 -2.09 2.23 27.56
C VAL A 111 -3.22 3.07 26.97
N GLN A 112 -3.10 3.52 25.71
CA GLN A 112 -4.11 4.34 25.07
C GLN A 112 -5.43 3.56 24.83
N PRO A 113 -6.59 4.26 24.82
CA PRO A 113 -7.86 3.65 24.46
C PRO A 113 -7.80 2.92 23.13
N TRP A 114 -8.51 1.79 23.02
CA TRP A 114 -8.53 0.96 21.82
C TRP A 114 -8.81 1.75 20.53
N SER A 115 -9.74 2.69 20.57
CA SER A 115 -10.08 3.51 19.40
C SER A 115 -8.88 4.28 18.81
N ARG A 116 -7.98 4.78 19.66
CA ARG A 116 -6.75 5.46 19.25
C ARG A 116 -5.73 4.46 18.72
N ARG A 117 -5.52 3.35 19.42
CA ARG A 117 -4.62 2.28 18.98
C ARG A 117 -5.07 1.70 17.64
N PHE A 118 -6.35 1.44 17.46
CA PHE A 118 -6.91 0.93 16.20
C PHE A 118 -6.65 1.88 15.03
N ARG A 119 -6.79 3.19 15.23
CA ARG A 119 -6.46 4.18 14.21
C ARG A 119 -4.97 4.13 13.84
N ALA A 120 -4.08 4.16 14.84
CA ALA A 120 -2.64 4.08 14.64
C ALA A 120 -2.24 2.78 13.91
N TYR A 121 -2.75 1.63 14.33
CA TYR A 121 -2.49 0.36 13.66
C TYR A 121 -3.03 0.31 12.23
N THR A 122 -4.18 0.91 11.98
CA THR A 122 -4.72 1.02 10.62
C THR A 122 -3.81 1.86 9.73
N GLU A 123 -3.29 2.97 10.23
CA GLU A 123 -2.33 3.82 9.51
C GLU A 123 -1.02 3.06 9.24
N MET A 124 -0.48 2.33 10.22
CA MET A 124 0.71 1.49 10.07
C MET A 124 0.53 0.40 8.99
N VAL A 125 -0.63 -0.27 8.96
CA VAL A 125 -0.92 -1.28 7.94
C VAL A 125 -1.10 -0.64 6.56
N GLN A 126 -1.71 0.54 6.49
CA GLN A 126 -1.90 1.27 5.23
C GLN A 126 -0.61 1.85 4.66
N SER A 127 0.38 2.14 5.49
CA SER A 127 1.70 2.58 5.04
C SER A 127 2.40 1.54 4.16
N GLY A 128 2.10 0.26 4.37
CA GLY A 128 2.72 -0.87 3.66
C GLY A 128 4.20 -1.05 3.99
N LEU A 129 4.73 -0.37 5.02
CA LEU A 129 6.10 -0.53 5.48
C LEU A 129 6.24 -1.82 6.28
N PRO A 130 7.16 -2.74 5.92
CA PRO A 130 7.26 -4.07 6.52
C PRO A 130 7.40 -4.07 8.05
N HIS A 131 8.25 -3.19 8.59
CA HIS A 131 8.45 -3.07 10.02
C HIS A 131 7.21 -2.56 10.77
N GLU A 132 6.44 -1.65 10.16
CA GLU A 132 5.20 -1.15 10.75
C GLU A 132 4.12 -2.25 10.76
N VAL A 133 3.98 -2.97 9.65
CA VAL A 133 3.05 -4.11 9.55
C VAL A 133 3.45 -5.23 10.52
N ALA A 134 4.75 -5.49 10.70
CA ALA A 134 5.27 -6.47 11.65
C ALA A 134 4.94 -6.11 13.11
N LYS A 135 5.04 -4.83 13.49
CA LYS A 135 4.64 -4.37 14.83
C LYS A 135 3.15 -4.64 15.06
N VAL A 136 2.30 -4.30 14.10
CA VAL A 136 0.86 -4.58 14.22
C VAL A 136 0.58 -6.07 14.34
N LEU A 137 1.23 -6.89 13.51
CA LEU A 137 1.09 -8.35 13.55
C LEU A 137 1.49 -8.92 14.92
N ARG A 138 2.63 -8.49 15.47
CA ARG A 138 3.11 -8.85 16.79
C ARG A 138 2.13 -8.47 17.89
N ASP A 139 1.69 -7.21 17.91
CA ASP A 139 0.85 -6.67 18.98
C ASP A 139 -0.55 -7.31 18.96
N MET A 140 -1.11 -7.53 17.79
CA MET A 140 -2.39 -8.24 17.64
C MET A 140 -2.28 -9.73 18.00
N HIS A 141 -1.15 -10.36 17.69
CA HIS A 141 -0.92 -11.76 18.09
C HIS A 141 -0.82 -11.91 19.60
N ARG A 142 -0.12 -11.00 20.28
CA ARG A 142 -0.05 -10.97 21.75
C ARG A 142 -1.42 -10.72 22.37
N LEU A 143 -2.15 -9.76 21.86
CA LEU A 143 -3.49 -9.48 22.36
C LEU A 143 -4.41 -10.69 22.26
N LYS A 144 -4.24 -11.54 21.24
CA LYS A 144 -4.97 -12.79 21.07
C LYS A 144 -4.71 -13.82 22.20
N PHE A 145 -3.54 -13.78 22.85
CA PHE A 145 -3.26 -14.65 24.01
C PHE A 145 -3.94 -14.15 25.28
N ASP A 146 -4.10 -12.83 25.41
CA ASP A 146 -4.67 -12.23 26.62
C ASP A 146 -6.21 -12.21 26.59
N LYS A 147 -6.81 -12.12 25.40
CA LYS A 147 -8.27 -12.05 25.22
C LYS A 147 -8.70 -12.47 23.81
N ASP A 148 -9.98 -12.80 23.69
CA ASP A 148 -10.59 -12.96 22.36
C ASP A 148 -10.59 -11.63 21.59
N LEU A 149 -10.11 -11.69 20.35
CA LEU A 149 -10.09 -10.53 19.48
C LEU A 149 -11.50 -10.18 19.00
N SER A 150 -11.86 -8.92 19.05
CA SER A 150 -13.05 -8.37 18.39
C SER A 150 -12.98 -8.55 16.87
N PHE A 151 -14.10 -8.35 16.18
CA PHE A 151 -14.14 -8.44 14.72
C PHE A 151 -13.12 -7.51 14.03
N GLY A 152 -13.02 -6.25 14.49
CA GLY A 152 -12.06 -5.29 13.94
C GLY A 152 -10.60 -5.67 14.19
N GLU A 153 -10.30 -6.22 15.37
CA GLU A 153 -8.95 -6.70 15.71
C GLU A 153 -8.55 -7.92 14.85
N ARG A 154 -9.45 -8.86 14.64
CA ARG A 154 -9.23 -10.02 13.76
C ARG A 154 -8.99 -9.58 12.33
N HIS A 155 -9.82 -8.69 11.80
CA HIS A 155 -9.66 -8.18 10.44
C HIS A 155 -8.31 -7.47 10.25
N LEU A 156 -7.87 -6.70 11.24
CA LEU A 156 -6.56 -6.02 11.22
C LEU A 156 -5.40 -7.02 11.25
N LEU A 157 -5.50 -8.07 12.08
CA LEU A 157 -4.52 -9.15 12.15
C LEU A 157 -4.41 -9.90 10.81
N ASP A 158 -5.54 -10.29 10.24
CA ASP A 158 -5.60 -11.00 8.95
C ASP A 158 -5.04 -10.15 7.82
N ARG A 159 -5.34 -8.85 7.84
CA ARG A 159 -4.82 -7.90 6.87
C ARG A 159 -3.31 -7.76 6.96
N ALA A 160 -2.77 -7.56 8.16
CA ALA A 160 -1.33 -7.46 8.39
C ALA A 160 -0.62 -8.75 7.97
N LYS A 161 -1.21 -9.91 8.30
CA LYS A 161 -0.70 -11.22 7.90
C LYS A 161 -0.66 -11.39 6.38
N SER A 162 -1.76 -11.10 5.67
CA SER A 162 -1.83 -11.21 4.21
C SER A 162 -0.80 -10.32 3.51
N LEU A 163 -0.58 -9.09 3.98
CA LEU A 163 0.38 -8.17 3.38
C LEU A 163 1.83 -8.62 3.58
N LEU A 164 2.18 -9.18 4.73
CA LEU A 164 3.56 -9.41 5.12
C LEU A 164 4.06 -10.82 4.82
N MET A 165 3.22 -11.86 5.00
CA MET A 165 3.67 -13.25 4.89
C MET A 165 4.19 -13.63 3.51
N LYS A 166 3.49 -13.22 2.45
CA LYS A 166 3.94 -13.47 1.07
C LYS A 166 5.26 -12.77 0.75
N GLU A 167 5.38 -11.52 1.17
CA GLU A 167 6.61 -10.78 0.91
C GLU A 167 7.81 -11.39 1.63
N LEU A 168 7.66 -11.79 2.90
CA LEU A 168 8.68 -12.49 3.66
C LEU A 168 9.04 -13.84 3.02
N ALA A 169 8.06 -14.61 2.54
CA ALA A 169 8.28 -15.89 1.86
C ALA A 169 9.14 -15.70 0.60
N PHE A 170 8.83 -14.69 -0.21
CA PHE A 170 9.64 -14.34 -1.38
C PHE A 170 11.05 -13.87 -1.01
N ALA A 171 11.19 -13.00 -0.01
CA ALA A 171 12.47 -12.46 0.43
C ALA A 171 13.40 -13.56 0.99
N LYS A 172 12.84 -14.50 1.73
CA LYS A 172 13.59 -15.64 2.31
C LYS A 172 13.68 -16.85 1.38
N LYS A 173 13.00 -16.84 0.23
CA LYS A 173 12.94 -17.95 -0.74
C LYS A 173 12.45 -19.25 -0.10
N VAL A 174 11.45 -19.17 0.77
CA VAL A 174 10.78 -20.29 1.43
C VAL A 174 9.31 -20.35 1.03
N THR A 175 8.65 -21.48 1.31
CA THR A 175 7.20 -21.59 1.12
C THR A 175 6.44 -20.85 2.22
N GLU A 176 5.21 -20.44 1.93
CA GLU A 176 4.38 -19.73 2.90
C GLU A 176 4.08 -20.59 4.14
N GLU A 177 3.98 -21.93 3.98
CA GLU A 177 3.76 -22.87 5.09
C GLU A 177 4.96 -22.92 6.04
N LYS A 178 6.19 -22.98 5.51
CA LYS A 178 7.42 -22.96 6.32
C LYS A 178 7.54 -21.65 7.09
N LEU A 179 7.27 -20.53 6.41
CA LEU A 179 7.29 -19.22 7.06
C LEU A 179 6.21 -19.12 8.14
N ALA A 180 4.99 -19.62 7.86
CA ALA A 180 3.90 -19.61 8.83
C ALA A 180 4.26 -20.42 10.10
N ALA A 181 4.94 -21.56 9.95
CA ALA A 181 5.44 -22.34 11.08
C ALA A 181 6.52 -21.58 11.86
N GLU A 182 7.47 -20.90 11.17
CA GLU A 182 8.49 -20.06 11.80
C GLU A 182 7.86 -18.91 12.60
N VAL A 183 6.93 -18.18 11.99
CA VAL A 183 6.22 -17.09 12.66
C VAL A 183 5.37 -17.59 13.83
N ALA A 184 4.72 -18.74 13.69
CA ALA A 184 3.97 -19.35 14.80
C ALA A 184 4.89 -19.70 15.98
N SER A 185 6.09 -20.23 15.72
CA SER A 185 7.06 -20.54 16.76
C SER A 185 7.57 -19.30 17.50
N ILE A 186 7.70 -18.15 16.79
CA ILE A 186 8.09 -16.87 17.40
C ILE A 186 7.08 -16.44 18.47
N PHE A 187 5.81 -16.70 18.24
CA PHE A 187 4.73 -16.29 19.15
C PHE A 187 4.39 -17.34 20.23
N GLN A 188 4.86 -18.58 20.09
CA GLN A 188 4.68 -19.63 21.10
C GLN A 188 5.84 -19.68 22.11
N ALA A 189 6.98 -19.11 21.78
CA ALA A 189 8.17 -19.02 22.62
C ALA A 189 8.10 -17.84 23.59
#